data_362fd93ae24e9253c13d776778b98ca0
#
_entry.id   362fd93ae24e9253c13d776778b98ca0
#
_cell.length_a   1.000
_cell.length_b   1.000
_cell.length_c   1.000
_cell.angle_alpha   90.00
_cell.angle_beta   90.00
_cell.angle_gamma   90.00
#
_symmetry.space_group_name_H-M   'P 1'
#
loop_
_entity.id
_entity.type
_entity.pdbx_description
1 polymer ?
#
loop_
_entity_poly.entity_id
_entity_poly.type
_entity_poly.pdbx_seq_one_letter_code
_entity_poly.pdbx_strand_id
1 'polypeptide(L)'
;MKRLLFAALIGTATLVSFSSCKKEYITQEVNVLDGKSFVFNAKPSDWVKTGNTYRLDIPMKDLDQAYYEDGHVSVAVINKDENPNAYEAIPALLYGYEYSYNYSIGTVRIYANDLSVPTAAPQNMVIKVVLTDAQIGN
;
A
#
# COMPACT_ATOMS: atom_id res chain seq x y z
N MET A 1 -30.29 40.79 -25.93
CA MET A 1 -30.46 40.90 -24.49
C MET A 1 -31.09 39.67 -23.86
N LYS A 2 -32.24 39.32 -24.28
CA LYS A 2 -32.94 38.14 -23.79
C LYS A 2 -32.16 36.85 -23.99
N ARG A 3 -31.46 36.77 -25.09
CA ARG A 3 -30.67 35.61 -25.48
C ARG A 3 -29.50 35.32 -24.55
N LEU A 4 -28.90 36.34 -24.04
CA LEU A 4 -27.80 36.22 -23.12
C LEU A 4 -28.21 35.63 -21.77
N LEU A 5 -29.40 35.99 -21.35
CA LEU A 5 -29.96 35.47 -20.11
C LEU A 5 -30.21 33.98 -20.19
N PHE A 6 -30.65 33.47 -21.29
CA PHE A 6 -30.88 32.03 -21.48
C PHE A 6 -29.60 31.24 -21.44
N ALA A 7 -28.57 31.75 -22.05
CA ALA A 7 -27.28 31.05 -22.04
C ALA A 7 -26.72 30.93 -20.63
N ALA A 8 -26.84 31.98 -19.85
CA ALA A 8 -26.38 31.97 -18.48
C ALA A 8 -27.15 30.96 -17.61
N LEU A 9 -28.42 30.85 -17.80
CA LEU A 9 -29.27 29.92 -17.07
C LEU A 9 -28.88 28.47 -17.35
N ILE A 10 -28.64 28.14 -18.59
CA ILE A 10 -28.28 26.78 -18.98
C ILE A 10 -26.93 26.37 -18.36
N GLY A 11 -25.95 27.23 -18.43
CA GLY A 11 -24.65 26.97 -17.85
C GLY A 11 -24.71 26.76 -16.34
N THR A 12 -25.47 27.55 -15.66
CA THR A 12 -25.63 27.44 -14.22
C THR A 12 -26.30 26.14 -13.81
N ALA A 13 -27.31 25.74 -14.51
CA ALA A 13 -28.03 24.50 -14.23
C ALA A 13 -27.12 23.28 -14.37
N THR A 14 -26.30 23.30 -15.37
CA THR A 14 -25.36 22.19 -15.59
C THR A 14 -24.37 22.03 -14.46
N LEU A 15 -23.83 23.12 -13.97
CA LEU A 15 -22.84 23.08 -12.88
C LEU A 15 -23.47 22.58 -11.58
N VAL A 16 -24.66 22.96 -11.29
CA VAL A 16 -25.38 22.53 -10.09
C VAL A 16 -25.63 21.05 -10.11
N SER A 17 -25.89 20.47 -11.25
CA SER A 17 -26.12 19.02 -11.38
C SER A 17 -24.93 18.19 -10.95
N PHE A 18 -23.75 18.58 -11.32
CA PHE A 18 -22.53 17.85 -10.93
C PHE A 18 -22.25 17.95 -9.45
N SER A 19 -22.48 19.08 -8.87
CA SER A 19 -22.20 19.29 -7.45
C SER A 19 -23.11 18.46 -6.56
N SER A 20 -24.38 18.34 -6.90
CA SER A 20 -25.34 17.66 -6.07
C SER A 20 -25.09 16.18 -5.95
N CYS A 21 -24.59 15.53 -7.00
CA CYS A 21 -24.33 14.09 -6.99
C CYS A 21 -23.25 13.68 -6.00
N LYS A 22 -22.32 14.56 -5.69
CA LYS A 22 -21.23 14.24 -4.77
C LYS A 22 -21.58 14.41 -3.31
N LYS A 23 -22.51 15.27 -3.01
CA LYS A 23 -22.83 15.63 -1.62
C LYS A 23 -23.64 14.59 -0.89
N GLU A 24 -24.35 13.77 -1.59
CA GLU A 24 -25.25 12.80 -1.00
C GLU A 24 -24.54 11.70 -0.25
N TYR A 25 -23.27 11.48 -0.55
CA TYR A 25 -22.49 10.41 0.05
C TYR A 25 -21.82 10.79 1.35
N ILE A 26 -21.78 12.06 1.66
CA ILE A 26 -20.98 12.60 2.76
C ILE A 26 -21.75 12.63 4.07
N THR A 27 -23.00 12.27 4.05
CA THR A 27 -23.85 12.35 5.24
C THR A 27 -23.69 11.21 6.21
N GLN A 28 -23.00 10.17 5.82
CA GLN A 28 -22.71 9.07 6.71
C GLN A 28 -21.28 9.20 7.26
N GLU A 29 -21.20 9.40 8.53
CA GLU A 29 -19.93 9.34 9.24
C GLU A 29 -19.49 7.89 9.37
N VAL A 30 -19.02 7.33 8.28
CA VAL A 30 -18.33 6.07 8.33
C VAL A 30 -16.85 6.42 8.33
N ASN A 31 -16.15 6.05 9.38
CA ASN A 31 -14.70 6.11 9.43
C ASN A 31 -14.14 5.07 8.46
N VAL A 32 -14.20 5.39 7.18
CA VAL A 32 -13.62 4.56 6.14
C VAL A 32 -12.18 4.98 5.96
N LEU A 33 -11.26 4.08 6.23
CA LEU A 33 -9.87 4.27 5.89
C LEU A 33 -9.70 4.07 4.39
N ASP A 34 -9.09 5.03 3.73
CA ASP A 34 -8.79 4.91 2.32
C ASP A 34 -7.81 3.77 2.07
N GLY A 35 -8.06 2.99 1.02
CA GLY A 35 -7.07 2.03 0.56
C GLY A 35 -5.88 2.77 -0.06
N LYS A 36 -4.67 2.48 0.41
CA LYS A 36 -3.43 3.10 -0.09
C LYS A 36 -2.44 2.03 -0.51
N SER A 37 -1.79 2.26 -1.63
CA SER A 37 -0.77 1.36 -2.15
C SER A 37 0.54 2.12 -2.37
N PHE A 38 1.63 1.55 -1.89
CA PHE A 38 2.97 2.12 -1.99
C PHE A 38 3.90 1.10 -2.63
N VAL A 39 4.78 1.57 -3.49
CA VAL A 39 5.74 0.73 -4.18
C VAL A 39 7.15 1.23 -3.91
N PHE A 40 8.01 0.31 -3.49
CA PHE A 40 9.39 0.59 -3.15
C PHE A 40 10.33 -0.31 -3.96
N ASN A 41 11.48 0.21 -4.32
CA ASN A 41 12.55 -0.58 -4.89
C ASN A 41 13.58 -0.87 -3.80
N ALA A 42 13.96 -2.11 -3.65
CA ALA A 42 14.98 -2.54 -2.72
C ALA A 42 16.16 -3.19 -3.45
N LYS A 43 17.36 -2.81 -3.06
CA LYS A 43 18.62 -3.39 -3.54
C LYS A 43 19.19 -4.30 -2.44
N PRO A 44 20.11 -5.20 -2.78
CA PRO A 44 20.79 -6.02 -1.77
C PRO A 44 21.41 -5.21 -0.63
N SER A 45 21.95 -4.04 -0.93
CA SER A 45 22.61 -3.18 0.06
C SER A 45 21.65 -2.50 1.03
N ASP A 46 20.35 -2.50 0.76
CA ASP A 46 19.35 -1.90 1.64
C ASP A 46 18.97 -2.78 2.83
N TRP A 47 19.34 -4.05 2.76
CA TRP A 47 19.05 -5.03 3.79
C TRP A 47 20.10 -5.06 4.89
N VAL A 48 19.64 -5.15 6.13
CA VAL A 48 20.52 -5.31 7.29
C VAL A 48 20.57 -6.78 7.71
N LYS A 49 21.77 -7.32 7.75
CA LYS A 49 21.99 -8.74 8.09
C LYS A 49 22.09 -8.94 9.59
N THR A 50 21.38 -9.94 10.10
CA THR A 50 21.53 -10.46 11.45
C THR A 50 21.50 -11.98 11.40
N GLY A 51 22.65 -12.63 11.54
CA GLY A 51 22.75 -14.07 11.33
C GLY A 51 22.45 -14.45 9.89
N ASN A 52 21.47 -15.32 9.68
CA ASN A 52 21.00 -15.72 8.36
C ASN A 52 19.77 -14.93 7.90
N THR A 53 19.33 -13.97 8.68
CA THR A 53 18.14 -13.17 8.40
C THR A 53 18.55 -11.77 7.96
N TYR A 54 17.91 -11.31 6.92
CA TYR A 54 18.02 -9.95 6.41
C TYR A 54 16.74 -9.19 6.73
N ARG A 55 16.88 -7.97 7.18
CA ARG A 55 15.75 -7.09 7.51
C ARG A 55 15.80 -5.84 6.68
N LEU A 56 14.64 -5.44 6.16
CA LEU A 56 14.43 -4.18 5.47
C LEU A 56 13.37 -3.39 6.23
N ASP A 57 13.74 -2.21 6.69
CA ASP A 57 12.82 -1.29 7.35
C ASP A 57 12.30 -0.27 6.34
N ILE A 58 10.99 -0.21 6.17
CA ILE A 58 10.34 0.73 5.27
C ILE A 58 9.61 1.77 6.11
N PRO A 59 10.10 3.02 6.16
CA PRO A 59 9.39 4.09 6.81
C PRO A 59 8.06 4.34 6.08
N MET A 60 6.97 4.39 6.83
CA MET A 60 5.63 4.57 6.27
C MET A 60 4.80 5.48 7.17
N LYS A 61 4.90 6.76 6.93
CA LYS A 61 4.20 7.74 7.76
C LYS A 61 2.68 7.64 7.65
N ASP A 62 2.17 7.12 6.54
CA ASP A 62 0.74 6.90 6.35
C ASP A 62 0.19 5.76 7.21
N LEU A 63 1.06 4.90 7.72
CA LEU A 63 0.69 3.86 8.67
C LEU A 63 0.58 4.48 10.07
N ASP A 64 -0.51 5.15 10.30
CA ASP A 64 -0.84 5.81 11.55
C ASP A 64 -1.58 4.86 12.51
N GLN A 65 -2.03 5.40 13.62
CA GLN A 65 -2.72 4.62 14.62
C GLN A 65 -4.03 4.02 14.08
N ALA A 66 -4.76 4.74 13.24
CA ALA A 66 -6.01 4.25 12.68
C ALA A 66 -5.80 3.01 11.80
N TYR A 67 -4.82 3.04 10.89
CA TYR A 67 -4.48 1.85 10.11
C TYR A 67 -3.91 0.73 10.95
N TYR A 68 -3.17 1.06 12.00
CA TYR A 68 -2.60 0.05 12.89
C TYR A 68 -3.67 -0.69 13.70
N GLU A 69 -4.67 0.01 14.21
CA GLU A 69 -5.71 -0.56 15.05
C GLU A 69 -6.87 -1.15 14.25
N ASP A 70 -7.34 -0.42 13.24
CA ASP A 70 -8.58 -0.74 12.52
C ASP A 70 -8.34 -1.15 11.08
N GLY A 71 -7.12 -1.07 10.60
CA GLY A 71 -6.77 -1.41 9.23
C GLY A 71 -6.00 -2.71 9.12
N HIS A 72 -5.49 -2.95 7.93
CA HIS A 72 -4.64 -4.09 7.63
C HIS A 72 -3.52 -3.68 6.69
N VAL A 73 -2.36 -4.28 6.90
CA VAL A 73 -1.19 -4.11 6.03
C VAL A 73 -0.92 -5.42 5.31
N SER A 74 -0.87 -5.37 4.00
CA SER A 74 -0.44 -6.49 3.18
C SER A 74 0.80 -6.13 2.39
N VAL A 75 1.65 -7.12 2.15
CA VAL A 75 2.91 -6.94 1.42
C VAL A 75 3.03 -7.98 0.33
N ALA A 76 3.43 -7.54 -0.84
CA ALA A 76 3.76 -8.40 -1.97
C ALA A 76 5.07 -7.95 -2.60
N VAL A 77 5.80 -8.87 -3.18
CA VAL A 77 7.13 -8.62 -3.73
C VAL A 77 7.27 -9.13 -5.16
N ILE A 78 8.09 -8.44 -5.94
CA ILE A 78 8.59 -8.93 -7.23
C ILE A 78 10.09 -9.14 -7.07
N ASN A 79 10.58 -10.31 -7.38
CA ASN A 79 12.00 -10.52 -7.62
C ASN A 79 12.29 -10.18 -9.09
N LYS A 80 13.05 -9.13 -9.32
CA LYS A 80 13.29 -8.63 -10.69
C LYS A 80 14.10 -9.58 -11.55
N ASP A 81 14.91 -10.42 -10.92
CA ASP A 81 15.81 -11.33 -11.63
C ASP A 81 15.14 -12.67 -11.91
N GLU A 82 14.24 -13.12 -11.04
CA GLU A 82 13.61 -14.45 -11.15
C GLU A 82 12.22 -14.39 -11.80
N ASN A 83 11.38 -13.48 -11.35
CA ASN A 83 10.02 -13.34 -11.89
C ASN A 83 9.61 -11.87 -11.93
N PRO A 84 10.04 -11.11 -12.96
CA PRO A 84 9.84 -9.66 -13.00
C PRO A 84 8.40 -9.23 -13.24
N ASN A 85 7.52 -10.13 -13.58
CA ASN A 85 6.16 -9.80 -14.05
C ASN A 85 5.05 -10.16 -13.06
N ALA A 86 5.39 -10.69 -11.88
CA ALA A 86 4.38 -11.11 -10.92
C ALA A 86 4.70 -10.65 -9.51
N TYR A 87 3.70 -10.09 -8.85
CA TYR A 87 3.73 -9.89 -7.40
C TYR A 87 3.40 -11.19 -6.69
N GLU A 88 4.23 -11.54 -5.74
CA GLU A 88 4.04 -12.70 -4.89
C GLU A 88 3.79 -12.22 -3.46
N ALA A 89 2.67 -12.64 -2.89
CA ALA A 89 2.29 -12.23 -1.54
C ALA A 89 3.20 -12.89 -0.50
N ILE A 90 3.60 -12.14 0.51
CA ILE A 90 4.33 -12.69 1.66
C ILE A 90 3.43 -12.65 2.90
N PRO A 91 3.60 -13.57 3.87
CA PRO A 91 4.71 -14.51 4.03
C PRO A 91 4.72 -15.65 3.01
N ALA A 92 5.90 -16.02 2.54
CA ALA A 92 6.08 -17.12 1.59
C ALA A 92 7.54 -17.56 1.51
N LEU A 93 7.74 -18.78 1.04
CA LEU A 93 9.05 -19.28 0.66
C LEU A 93 9.25 -19.00 -0.83
N LEU A 94 10.15 -18.08 -1.16
CA LEU A 94 10.38 -17.60 -2.52
C LEU A 94 11.88 -17.55 -2.80
N TYR A 95 12.31 -18.21 -3.87
CA TYR A 95 13.68 -18.10 -4.39
C TYR A 95 14.79 -18.37 -3.35
N GLY A 96 14.54 -19.34 -2.47
CA GLY A 96 15.49 -19.71 -1.42
C GLY A 96 15.44 -18.86 -0.16
N TYR A 97 14.49 -17.95 -0.06
CA TYR A 97 14.26 -17.12 1.13
C TYR A 97 12.91 -17.40 1.74
N GLU A 98 12.88 -17.45 3.05
CA GLU A 98 11.64 -17.43 3.81
C GLU A 98 11.31 -15.96 4.14
N TYR A 99 10.33 -15.41 3.45
CA TYR A 99 9.89 -14.03 3.65
C TYR A 99 8.79 -13.94 4.66
N SER A 100 8.90 -12.95 5.53
CA SER A 100 7.86 -12.56 6.47
C SER A 100 7.88 -11.05 6.67
N TYR A 101 6.86 -10.50 7.31
CA TYR A 101 6.85 -9.09 7.66
C TYR A 101 6.08 -8.86 8.96
N ASN A 102 6.39 -7.76 9.59
CA ASN A 102 5.57 -7.18 10.65
C ASN A 102 5.49 -5.66 10.47
N TYR A 103 4.64 -5.04 11.21
CA TYR A 103 4.52 -3.59 11.17
C TYR A 103 4.17 -3.03 12.54
N SER A 104 4.55 -1.79 12.72
CA SER A 104 4.16 -0.93 13.83
C SER A 104 3.82 0.44 13.26
N ILE A 105 3.30 1.34 14.07
CA ILE A 105 3.00 2.70 13.60
C ILE A 105 4.25 3.31 12.97
N GLY A 106 4.12 3.75 11.73
CA GLY A 106 5.18 4.43 10.99
C GLY A 106 6.22 3.54 10.32
N THR A 107 6.16 2.21 10.46
CA THR A 107 7.18 1.33 9.88
C THR A 107 6.63 -0.03 9.52
N VAL A 108 6.98 -0.50 8.33
CA VAL A 108 6.81 -1.90 7.90
C VAL A 108 8.20 -2.53 7.83
N ARG A 109 8.35 -3.71 8.44
CA ARG A 109 9.62 -4.45 8.45
C ARG A 109 9.45 -5.74 7.69
N ILE A 110 10.32 -5.96 6.73
CA ILE A 110 10.34 -7.19 5.94
C ILE A 110 11.57 -8.00 6.36
N TYR A 111 11.37 -9.29 6.56
CA TYR A 111 12.41 -10.23 6.91
C TYR A 111 12.58 -11.24 5.78
N ALA A 112 13.82 -11.51 5.44
CA ALA A 112 14.20 -12.54 4.50
C ALA A 112 15.21 -13.46 5.19
N ASN A 113 14.80 -14.67 5.51
CA ASN A 113 15.68 -15.69 6.05
C ASN A 113 16.27 -16.50 4.91
N ASP A 114 17.57 -16.38 4.70
CA ASP A 114 18.25 -17.11 3.63
C ASP A 114 18.52 -18.54 4.07
N LEU A 115 18.00 -19.48 3.31
CA LEU A 115 18.17 -20.91 3.56
C LEU A 115 19.42 -21.48 2.89
N SER A 116 20.14 -20.69 2.13
CA SER A 116 21.37 -21.09 1.46
C SER A 116 22.62 -20.93 2.33
N VAL A 117 23.69 -21.55 1.91
CA VAL A 117 25.01 -21.42 2.54
C VAL A 117 26.05 -21.23 1.44
N PRO A 118 26.80 -20.14 1.42
CA PRO A 118 26.74 -18.98 2.32
C PRO A 118 25.48 -18.13 2.10
N THR A 119 25.10 -17.39 3.14
CA THR A 119 23.94 -16.49 3.05
C THR A 119 24.26 -15.25 2.22
N ALA A 120 23.27 -14.79 1.48
CA ALA A 120 23.36 -13.55 0.69
C ALA A 120 22.07 -12.73 0.84
N ALA A 121 22.19 -11.41 0.70
CA ALA A 121 21.04 -10.53 0.70
C ALA A 121 20.15 -10.81 -0.51
N PRO A 122 18.82 -10.60 -0.39
CA PRO A 122 17.93 -10.69 -1.54
C PRO A 122 18.37 -9.78 -2.67
N GLN A 123 18.12 -10.23 -3.90
CA GLN A 123 18.44 -9.46 -5.10
C GLN A 123 17.49 -8.26 -5.26
N ASN A 124 17.60 -7.56 -6.38
CA ASN A 124 16.76 -6.39 -6.63
C ASN A 124 15.28 -6.77 -6.62
N MET A 125 14.52 -6.05 -5.82
CA MET A 125 13.10 -6.34 -5.60
C MET A 125 12.26 -5.09 -5.77
N VAL A 126 11.01 -5.29 -6.16
CA VAL A 126 9.95 -4.32 -5.98
C VAL A 126 9.08 -4.80 -4.84
N ILE A 127 8.81 -3.93 -3.90
CA ILE A 127 7.97 -4.23 -2.73
C ILE A 127 6.75 -3.35 -2.78
N LYS A 128 5.59 -3.98 -2.77
CA LYS A 128 4.31 -3.29 -2.70
C LYS A 128 3.70 -3.48 -1.32
N VAL A 129 3.44 -2.37 -0.66
CA VAL A 129 2.75 -2.34 0.63
C VAL A 129 1.38 -1.73 0.42
N VAL A 130 0.36 -2.40 0.90
CA VAL A 130 -1.03 -1.94 0.79
C VAL A 130 -1.60 -1.78 2.18
N LEU A 131 -2.10 -0.59 2.45
CA LEU A 131 -2.87 -0.27 3.63
C LEU A 131 -4.35 -0.33 3.26
N THR A 132 -5.12 -1.13 3.96
CA THR A 132 -6.56 -1.28 3.70
C THR A 132 -7.36 -1.10 4.98
N ASP A 133 -8.61 -0.72 4.78
CA ASP A 133 -9.60 -0.73 5.84
C ASP A 133 -9.98 -2.18 6.18
N ALA A 134 -10.18 -2.45 7.45
CA ALA A 134 -10.77 -3.70 7.89
C ALA A 134 -12.07 -3.37 8.61
N GLN A 135 -13.16 -3.84 8.08
CA GLN A 135 -14.44 -3.68 8.75
C GLN A 135 -14.43 -4.47 10.05
N ILE A 136 -14.81 -3.80 11.11
CA ILE A 136 -15.00 -4.49 12.39
C ILE A 136 -16.20 -5.42 12.24
N GLY A 137 -15.95 -6.70 12.37
CA GLY A 137 -17.01 -7.69 12.38
C GLY A 137 -17.90 -7.50 13.61
N ASN A 138 -19.19 -7.58 13.41
CA ASN A 138 -20.16 -7.55 14.49
C ASN A 138 -20.28 -8.93 15.15
#